data_7e1f2d4ac08fa8d2c1562da483a7b783
#
_entry.id   7e1f2d4ac08fa8d2c1562da483a7b783
#
_cell.length_a   1.000
_cell.length_b   1.000
_cell.length_c   1.000
_cell.angle_alpha   90.00
_cell.angle_beta   90.00
_cell.angle_gamma   90.00
#
_symmetry.space_group_name_H-M   'P 1'
#
loop_
_entity.id
_entity.type
_entity.pdbx_description
1 polymer ?
#
loop_
_entity_poly.entity_id
_entity_poly.type
_entity_poly.pdbx_seq_one_letter_code
_entity_poly.pdbx_strand_id
1 'polypeptide(L)'
;MALPAFQHIEKHIGKQIRLFERKKGALERKLEQHFRLLEIKKEAFEQNIGRRVRAFEKKRGICIDDELRFIRTWFEKPLSVGAVTPSGRVLARTMARYVDPASDGPIVELGPGTGPVTDALIKNGVDPARLVLVEYDPAFCRLLQERYPAATVVQGDAYSLRQLLSGLGKPAAAIVSGLPLMTKPLRTRLRLINEALNLLKPGAPFVQFTYAVVSPIPTRLAGVRAERSEPVWLNVPPARVWVYRKA
;
A
#
# COMPACT_ATOMS: atom_id res chain seq x y z
N MET A 1 -20.51 -7.71 63.64
CA MET A 1 -19.18 -8.25 63.29
C MET A 1 -18.96 -8.30 61.76
N ALA A 2 -18.99 -7.16 61.04
CA ALA A 2 -18.81 -7.13 59.57
C ALA A 2 -17.79 -6.07 59.08
N LEU A 3 -17.15 -5.32 59.96
CA LEU A 3 -16.22 -4.22 59.61
C LEU A 3 -14.82 -4.61 59.06
N PRO A 4 -14.17 -5.75 59.44
CA PRO A 4 -12.80 -6.01 58.95
C PRO A 4 -12.73 -6.49 57.53
N ALA A 5 -13.75 -7.17 57.02
CA ALA A 5 -13.80 -7.71 55.65
C ALA A 5 -13.96 -6.59 54.59
N PHE A 6 -14.73 -5.55 54.91
CA PHE A 6 -14.97 -4.41 53.99
C PHE A 6 -13.71 -3.59 53.82
N GLN A 7 -12.95 -3.32 54.86
CA GLN A 7 -11.68 -2.58 54.79
C GLN A 7 -10.60 -3.31 53.99
N HIS A 8 -10.63 -4.66 54.02
CA HIS A 8 -9.69 -5.46 53.21
C HIS A 8 -9.99 -5.39 51.71
N ILE A 9 -11.26 -5.39 51.34
CA ILE A 9 -11.76 -5.28 49.98
C ILE A 9 -11.42 -3.88 49.39
N GLU A 10 -11.69 -2.80 50.13
CA GLU A 10 -11.36 -1.45 49.70
C GLU A 10 -9.86 -1.26 49.48
N LYS A 11 -9.03 -1.82 50.36
CA LYS A 11 -7.56 -1.74 50.25
C LYS A 11 -7.06 -2.52 49.03
N HIS A 12 -7.69 -3.65 48.70
CA HIS A 12 -7.38 -4.47 47.54
C HIS A 12 -7.79 -3.77 46.25
N ILE A 13 -8.99 -3.22 46.16
CA ILE A 13 -9.51 -2.45 45.03
C ILE A 13 -8.62 -1.20 44.80
N GLY A 14 -8.27 -0.45 45.83
CA GLY A 14 -7.40 0.71 45.72
C GLY A 14 -5.97 0.38 45.22
N LYS A 15 -5.46 -0.84 45.52
CA LYS A 15 -4.18 -1.32 45.00
C LYS A 15 -4.28 -1.68 43.51
N GLN A 16 -5.37 -2.28 43.07
CA GLN A 16 -5.61 -2.62 41.67
C GLN A 16 -5.81 -1.36 40.81
N ILE A 17 -6.54 -0.37 41.30
CA ILE A 17 -6.73 0.91 40.62
C ILE A 17 -5.38 1.62 40.42
N ARG A 18 -4.56 1.73 41.47
CA ARG A 18 -3.23 2.34 41.38
C ARG A 18 -2.30 1.60 40.41
N LEU A 19 -2.39 0.27 40.35
CA LEU A 19 -1.61 -0.55 39.43
C LEU A 19 -2.06 -0.31 37.96
N PHE A 20 -3.35 -0.17 37.75
CA PHE A 20 -3.95 0.13 36.44
C PHE A 20 -3.52 1.54 35.95
N GLU A 21 -3.61 2.55 36.82
CA GLU A 21 -3.17 3.91 36.51
C GLU A 21 -1.66 3.99 36.18
N ARG A 22 -0.83 3.24 36.94
CA ARG A 22 0.61 3.14 36.64
C ARG A 22 0.86 2.49 35.28
N LYS A 23 0.15 1.43 34.93
CA LYS A 23 0.27 0.76 33.62
C LYS A 23 -0.23 1.67 32.48
N LYS A 24 -1.33 2.40 32.69
CA LYS A 24 -1.87 3.39 31.76
C LYS A 24 -0.85 4.51 31.51
N GLY A 25 -0.32 5.14 32.53
CA GLY A 25 0.69 6.19 32.39
C GLY A 25 2.03 5.71 31.80
N ALA A 26 2.40 4.45 31.99
CA ALA A 26 3.57 3.86 31.34
C ALA A 26 3.33 3.64 29.82
N LEU A 27 2.12 3.24 29.44
CA LEU A 27 1.72 3.07 28.06
C LEU A 27 1.63 4.41 27.33
N GLU A 28 1.06 5.44 27.95
CA GLU A 28 0.98 6.79 27.42
C GLU A 28 2.39 7.37 27.17
N ARG A 29 3.31 7.25 28.13
CA ARG A 29 4.72 7.68 27.95
C ARG A 29 5.42 6.94 26.79
N LYS A 30 5.18 5.63 26.65
CA LYS A 30 5.73 4.86 25.51
C LYS A 30 5.16 5.31 24.17
N LEU A 31 3.87 5.62 24.11
CA LEU A 31 3.22 6.17 22.93
C LEU A 31 3.78 7.55 22.58
N GLU A 32 3.91 8.46 23.55
CA GLU A 32 4.51 9.79 23.34
C GLU A 32 5.97 9.71 22.86
N GLN A 33 6.78 8.83 23.46
CA GLN A 33 8.15 8.59 23.00
C GLN A 33 8.18 8.07 21.57
N HIS A 34 7.25 7.18 21.22
CA HIS A 34 7.14 6.65 19.86
C HIS A 34 6.73 7.73 18.86
N PHE A 35 5.76 8.58 19.20
CA PHE A 35 5.35 9.72 18.39
C PHE A 35 6.48 10.74 18.21
N ARG A 36 7.20 11.12 19.27
CA ARG A 36 8.38 12.00 19.17
C ARG A 36 9.47 11.42 18.27
N LEU A 37 9.73 10.11 18.36
CA LEU A 37 10.70 9.44 17.51
C LEU A 37 10.29 9.46 16.04
N LEU A 38 8.98 9.34 15.76
CA LEU A 38 8.42 9.43 14.41
C LEU A 38 8.51 10.86 13.85
N GLU A 39 8.28 11.89 14.67
CA GLU A 39 8.46 13.30 14.29
C GLU A 39 9.92 13.62 13.95
N ILE A 40 10.86 13.21 14.79
CA ILE A 40 12.30 13.40 14.55
C ILE A 40 12.73 12.71 13.26
N LYS A 41 12.25 11.48 13.02
CA LYS A 41 12.53 10.75 11.78
C LYS A 41 11.89 11.42 10.56
N LYS A 42 10.70 12.01 10.70
CA LYS A 42 10.02 12.80 9.68
C LYS A 42 10.84 14.05 9.31
N GLU A 43 11.25 14.84 10.29
CA GLU A 43 12.05 16.05 10.07
C GLU A 43 13.42 15.75 9.46
N ALA A 44 14.12 14.73 9.96
CA ALA A 44 15.41 14.29 9.42
C ALA A 44 15.28 13.81 7.98
N PHE A 45 14.17 13.15 7.65
CA PHE A 45 13.85 12.68 6.30
C PHE A 45 13.50 13.85 5.36
N GLU A 46 12.68 14.82 5.79
CA GLU A 46 12.36 16.02 5.03
C GLU A 46 13.61 16.86 4.72
N GLN A 47 14.50 17.02 5.68
CA GLN A 47 15.79 17.69 5.49
C GLN A 47 16.72 16.93 4.54
N ASN A 48 16.71 15.60 4.59
CA ASN A 48 17.52 14.76 3.71
C ASN A 48 16.98 14.76 2.27
N ILE A 49 15.64 14.70 2.11
CA ILE A 49 15.00 14.86 0.79
C ILE A 49 15.25 16.28 0.23
N GLY A 50 15.09 17.32 1.02
CA GLY A 50 15.35 18.69 0.59
C GLY A 50 16.79 18.91 0.12
N ARG A 51 17.77 18.25 0.74
CA ARG A 51 19.18 18.22 0.28
C ARG A 51 19.37 17.42 -1.00
N ARG A 52 18.72 16.24 -1.10
CA ARG A 52 18.80 15.36 -2.27
C ARG A 52 18.07 15.95 -3.49
N VAL A 53 16.92 16.59 -3.29
CA VAL A 53 16.20 17.30 -4.36
C VAL A 53 17.03 18.45 -4.89
N ARG A 54 17.65 19.26 -4.03
CA ARG A 54 18.57 20.34 -4.46
C ARG A 54 19.84 19.83 -5.14
N ALA A 55 20.38 18.68 -4.71
CA ALA A 55 21.50 18.03 -5.37
C ALA A 55 21.10 17.37 -6.69
N PHE A 56 19.85 16.93 -6.83
CA PHE A 56 19.26 16.34 -8.02
C PHE A 56 18.95 17.39 -9.11
N GLU A 57 18.46 18.56 -8.71
CA GLU A 57 18.30 19.70 -9.62
C GLU A 57 19.64 20.15 -10.22
N LYS A 58 20.75 19.94 -9.51
CA LYS A 58 22.12 20.29 -9.94
C LYS A 58 22.80 19.21 -10.79
N LYS A 59 22.32 17.97 -10.79
CA LYS A 59 22.83 16.85 -11.61
C LYS A 59 21.66 16.13 -12.29
N ARG A 60 21.45 16.38 -13.57
CA ARG A 60 20.54 15.61 -14.45
C ARG A 60 21.02 14.17 -14.65
N GLY A 61 21.14 13.42 -13.57
CA GLY A 61 21.44 12.00 -13.56
C GLY A 61 20.48 11.29 -12.60
N ILE A 62 19.49 10.60 -13.15
CA ILE A 62 18.51 9.81 -12.41
C ILE A 62 19.25 8.61 -11.83
N CYS A 63 19.50 8.58 -10.51
CA CYS A 63 19.90 7.38 -9.80
C CYS A 63 18.67 6.45 -9.65
N ILE A 64 18.36 5.74 -10.73
CA ILE A 64 17.34 4.67 -10.77
C ILE A 64 17.79 3.44 -9.97
N ASP A 65 19.11 3.27 -9.78
CA ASP A 65 19.70 2.08 -9.18
C ASP A 65 19.34 1.85 -7.71
N ASP A 66 19.19 2.90 -6.90
CA ASP A 66 18.86 2.75 -5.48
C ASP A 66 17.39 2.36 -5.25
N GLU A 67 16.46 2.86 -6.08
CA GLU A 67 15.05 2.43 -6.06
C GLU A 67 14.92 0.99 -6.58
N LEU A 68 15.62 0.66 -7.65
CA LEU A 68 15.67 -0.70 -8.20
C LEU A 68 16.19 -1.70 -7.18
N ARG A 69 17.28 -1.35 -6.49
CA ARG A 69 17.92 -2.22 -5.50
C ARG A 69 17.03 -2.45 -4.29
N PHE A 70 16.30 -1.40 -3.82
CA PHE A 70 15.38 -1.51 -2.70
C PHE A 70 14.13 -2.31 -3.06
N ILE A 71 13.51 -2.03 -4.21
CA ILE A 71 12.33 -2.75 -4.71
C ILE A 71 12.71 -4.21 -4.98
N ARG A 72 13.86 -4.47 -5.57
CA ARG A 72 14.37 -5.82 -5.83
C ARG A 72 14.59 -6.59 -4.53
N THR A 73 15.21 -5.97 -3.51
CA THR A 73 15.41 -6.58 -2.19
C THR A 73 14.08 -6.88 -1.49
N TRP A 74 13.07 -6.02 -1.69
CA TRP A 74 11.74 -6.21 -1.11
C TRP A 74 10.96 -7.34 -1.81
N PHE A 75 11.12 -7.49 -3.14
CA PHE A 75 10.54 -8.61 -3.90
C PHE A 75 11.36 -9.91 -3.77
N GLU A 76 12.70 -9.85 -3.66
CA GLU A 76 13.56 -11.03 -3.58
C GLU A 76 13.64 -11.66 -2.18
N LYS A 77 13.27 -10.95 -1.13
CA LYS A 77 13.32 -11.46 0.26
C LYS A 77 12.02 -11.24 1.05
N PRO A 78 10.86 -11.63 0.54
CA PRO A 78 9.60 -11.49 1.30
C PRO A 78 9.59 -12.39 2.55
N LEU A 79 10.31 -13.51 2.53
CA LEU A 79 10.38 -14.48 3.63
C LEU A 79 11.48 -14.18 4.67
N SER A 80 12.52 -13.41 4.33
CA SER A 80 13.62 -13.10 5.25
C SER A 80 13.36 -11.84 6.11
N VAL A 81 12.40 -11.00 5.72
CA VAL A 81 11.94 -9.82 6.49
C VAL A 81 10.63 -10.14 7.20
N GLY A 82 10.49 -11.36 7.71
CA GLY A 82 9.38 -11.84 8.52
C GLY A 82 8.07 -11.06 8.36
N ALA A 83 7.07 -11.69 7.75
CA ALA A 83 5.65 -11.33 7.78
C ALA A 83 5.34 -9.82 7.80
N VAL A 84 4.94 -9.28 6.64
CA VAL A 84 4.17 -8.03 6.54
C VAL A 84 4.57 -6.97 7.58
N THR A 85 5.62 -6.22 7.29
CA THR A 85 6.01 -5.09 8.16
C THR A 85 4.79 -4.18 8.39
N PRO A 86 4.60 -3.63 9.61
CA PRO A 86 3.50 -2.69 9.89
C PRO A 86 3.39 -1.56 8.87
N SER A 87 4.52 -1.13 8.32
CA SER A 87 4.63 -0.12 7.26
C SER A 87 3.91 -0.51 5.97
N GLY A 88 4.11 -1.71 5.45
CA GLY A 88 3.43 -2.20 4.24
C GLY A 88 1.91 -2.26 4.41
N ARG A 89 1.41 -2.53 5.61
CA ARG A 89 -0.03 -2.53 5.89
C ARG A 89 -0.66 -1.14 5.81
N VAL A 90 0.03 -0.10 6.22
CA VAL A 90 -0.49 1.28 6.14
C VAL A 90 -0.60 1.72 4.69
N LEU A 91 0.43 1.43 3.88
CA LEU A 91 0.41 1.71 2.44
C LEU A 91 -0.72 0.95 1.75
N ALA A 92 -0.86 -0.35 2.00
CA ALA A 92 -1.91 -1.18 1.44
C ALA A 92 -3.32 -0.66 1.78
N ARG A 93 -3.57 -0.27 3.04
CA ARG A 93 -4.84 0.36 3.45
C ARG A 93 -5.06 1.70 2.75
N THR A 94 -4.00 2.51 2.57
CA THR A 94 -4.11 3.78 1.86
C THR A 94 -4.51 3.55 0.41
N MET A 95 -3.96 2.53 -0.26
CA MET A 95 -4.35 2.17 -1.62
C MET A 95 -5.80 1.68 -1.69
N ALA A 96 -6.20 0.78 -0.76
CA ALA A 96 -7.55 0.22 -0.73
C ALA A 96 -8.66 1.26 -0.52
N ARG A 97 -8.40 2.36 0.20
CA ARG A 97 -9.38 3.45 0.43
C ARG A 97 -9.86 4.14 -0.86
N TYR A 98 -9.09 4.07 -1.94
CA TYR A 98 -9.47 4.65 -3.23
C TYR A 98 -10.33 3.70 -4.08
N VAL A 99 -10.61 2.51 -3.59
CA VAL A 99 -11.48 1.52 -4.22
C VAL A 99 -12.82 1.53 -3.50
N ASP A 100 -13.88 1.84 -4.24
CA ASP A 100 -15.26 1.74 -3.75
C ASP A 100 -15.69 0.27 -3.76
N PRO A 101 -15.90 -0.36 -2.59
CA PRO A 101 -16.32 -1.76 -2.53
C PRO A 101 -17.74 -1.99 -3.06
N ALA A 102 -18.59 -0.95 -3.08
CA ALA A 102 -19.96 -1.03 -3.59
C ALA A 102 -20.04 -0.91 -5.12
N SER A 103 -19.00 -0.41 -5.79
CA SER A 103 -18.98 -0.25 -7.24
C SER A 103 -19.03 -1.63 -7.92
N ASP A 104 -20.02 -1.91 -8.76
CA ASP A 104 -20.15 -3.18 -9.50
C ASP A 104 -18.96 -3.43 -10.44
N GLY A 105 -18.65 -4.71 -10.72
CA GLY A 105 -17.60 -5.19 -11.63
C GLY A 105 -16.34 -5.67 -10.88
N PRO A 106 -15.40 -6.28 -11.64
CA PRO A 106 -14.18 -6.83 -11.09
C PRO A 106 -13.24 -5.73 -10.59
N ILE A 107 -12.43 -6.07 -9.59
CA ILE A 107 -11.32 -5.24 -9.09
C ILE A 107 -10.04 -5.98 -9.41
N VAL A 108 -9.19 -5.37 -10.23
CA VAL A 108 -7.95 -5.97 -10.71
C VAL A 108 -6.78 -5.50 -9.86
N GLU A 109 -5.99 -6.42 -9.34
CA GLU A 109 -4.72 -6.13 -8.67
C GLU A 109 -3.55 -6.60 -9.52
N LEU A 110 -2.59 -5.72 -9.78
CA LEU A 110 -1.40 -5.99 -10.59
C LEU A 110 -0.18 -6.15 -9.67
N GLY A 111 0.43 -7.31 -9.68
CA GLY A 111 1.58 -7.65 -8.85
C GLY A 111 1.24 -7.72 -7.36
N PRO A 112 0.26 -8.56 -6.94
CA PRO A 112 -0.11 -8.72 -5.53
C PRO A 112 1.02 -9.28 -4.67
N GLY A 113 1.95 -10.05 -5.24
CA GLY A 113 3.03 -10.70 -4.51
C GLY A 113 2.49 -11.61 -3.40
N THR A 114 2.79 -11.30 -2.13
CA THR A 114 2.25 -12.03 -0.97
C THR A 114 0.85 -11.60 -0.53
N GLY A 115 0.19 -10.65 -1.22
CA GLY A 115 -1.19 -10.26 -1.02
C GLY A 115 -1.49 -9.20 0.06
N PRO A 116 -0.59 -8.28 0.45
CA PRO A 116 -0.90 -7.28 1.47
C PRO A 116 -1.97 -6.28 1.03
N VAL A 117 -2.01 -5.93 -0.26
CA VAL A 117 -3.03 -5.04 -0.82
C VAL A 117 -4.33 -5.80 -1.03
N THR A 118 -4.27 -7.06 -1.45
CA THR A 118 -5.41 -7.98 -1.50
C THR A 118 -6.12 -8.06 -0.14
N ASP A 119 -5.35 -8.29 0.95
CA ASP A 119 -5.89 -8.27 2.34
C ASP A 119 -6.56 -6.94 2.69
N ALA A 120 -5.96 -5.83 2.27
CA ALA A 120 -6.49 -4.50 2.55
C ALA A 120 -7.78 -4.21 1.77
N LEU A 121 -7.89 -4.67 0.53
CA LEU A 121 -9.10 -4.56 -0.30
C LEU A 121 -10.25 -5.35 0.33
N ILE A 122 -10.01 -6.59 0.74
CA ILE A 122 -11.01 -7.44 1.43
C ILE A 122 -11.46 -6.78 2.73
N LYS A 123 -10.53 -6.27 3.54
CA LYS A 123 -10.85 -5.54 4.78
C LYS A 123 -11.58 -4.22 4.54
N ASN A 124 -11.44 -3.63 3.36
CA ASN A 124 -12.19 -2.45 2.94
C ASN A 124 -13.63 -2.79 2.45
N GLY A 125 -14.01 -4.06 2.47
CA GLY A 125 -15.35 -4.53 2.10
C GLY A 125 -15.47 -5.06 0.67
N VAL A 126 -14.37 -5.24 -0.05
CA VAL A 126 -14.39 -5.86 -1.38
C VAL A 126 -14.66 -7.35 -1.23
N ASP A 127 -15.67 -7.86 -1.95
CA ASP A 127 -15.93 -9.28 -2.06
C ASP A 127 -14.75 -9.99 -2.76
N PRO A 128 -14.11 -10.99 -2.14
CA PRO A 128 -13.01 -11.73 -2.74
C PRO A 128 -13.34 -12.34 -4.11
N ALA A 129 -14.59 -12.72 -4.36
CA ALA A 129 -15.03 -13.29 -5.64
C ALA A 129 -14.94 -12.27 -6.81
N ARG A 130 -14.84 -11.00 -6.52
CA ARG A 130 -14.67 -9.92 -7.51
C ARG A 130 -13.20 -9.59 -7.80
N LEU A 131 -12.26 -10.14 -7.03
CA LEU A 131 -10.82 -9.87 -7.19
C LEU A 131 -10.26 -10.68 -8.36
N VAL A 132 -9.50 -9.99 -9.21
CA VAL A 132 -8.69 -10.58 -10.28
C VAL A 132 -7.23 -10.20 -10.02
N LEU A 133 -6.42 -11.17 -9.62
CA LEU A 133 -5.04 -11.02 -9.19
C LEU A 133 -4.10 -11.41 -10.32
N VAL A 134 -3.43 -10.44 -10.93
CA VAL A 134 -2.47 -10.67 -12.02
C VAL A 134 -1.06 -10.73 -11.45
N GLU A 135 -0.44 -11.92 -11.47
CA GLU A 135 0.87 -12.16 -10.90
C GLU A 135 1.77 -12.92 -11.89
N TYR A 136 3.03 -12.52 -11.95
CA TYR A 136 4.00 -13.13 -12.86
C TYR A 136 4.63 -14.40 -12.29
N ASP A 137 4.96 -14.39 -11.00
CA ASP A 137 5.67 -15.49 -10.34
C ASP A 137 4.72 -16.66 -10.04
N PRO A 138 5.00 -17.89 -10.56
CA PRO A 138 4.13 -19.04 -10.33
C PRO A 138 4.07 -19.48 -8.87
N ALA A 139 5.09 -19.19 -8.05
CA ALA A 139 5.07 -19.51 -6.61
C ALA A 139 4.10 -18.59 -5.87
N PHE A 140 4.10 -17.29 -6.21
CA PHE A 140 3.11 -16.36 -5.67
C PHE A 140 1.71 -16.63 -6.19
N CYS A 141 1.55 -17.06 -7.46
CA CYS A 141 0.24 -17.47 -7.96
C CYS A 141 -0.36 -18.62 -7.11
N ARG A 142 0.42 -19.64 -6.79
CA ARG A 142 -0.03 -20.75 -5.92
C ARG A 142 -0.37 -20.25 -4.52
N LEU A 143 0.48 -19.44 -3.91
CA LEU A 143 0.22 -18.83 -2.60
C LEU A 143 -1.08 -18.03 -2.57
N LEU A 144 -1.35 -17.24 -3.62
CA LEU A 144 -2.56 -16.43 -3.72
C LEU A 144 -3.81 -17.29 -3.92
N GLN A 145 -3.74 -18.35 -4.71
CA GLN A 145 -4.84 -19.32 -4.89
C GLN A 145 -5.21 -20.01 -3.58
N GLU A 146 -4.21 -20.42 -2.80
CA GLU A 146 -4.42 -21.03 -1.47
C GLU A 146 -5.01 -20.03 -0.48
N ARG A 147 -4.50 -18.80 -0.48
CA ARG A 147 -4.88 -17.78 0.48
C ARG A 147 -6.22 -17.11 0.18
N TYR A 148 -6.57 -16.97 -1.09
CA TYR A 148 -7.77 -16.30 -1.56
C TYR A 148 -8.52 -17.19 -2.57
N PRO A 149 -9.08 -18.32 -2.14
CA PRO A 149 -9.66 -19.32 -3.04
C PRO A 149 -10.88 -18.82 -3.84
N ALA A 150 -11.54 -17.73 -3.38
CA ALA A 150 -12.64 -17.11 -4.08
C ALA A 150 -12.17 -16.11 -5.15
N ALA A 151 -10.92 -15.66 -5.13
CA ALA A 151 -10.38 -14.72 -6.11
C ALA A 151 -9.91 -15.45 -7.38
N THR A 152 -9.97 -14.76 -8.51
CA THR A 152 -9.40 -15.25 -9.77
C THR A 152 -7.93 -14.89 -9.84
N VAL A 153 -7.02 -15.87 -9.87
CA VAL A 153 -5.59 -15.64 -10.06
C VAL A 153 -5.22 -15.88 -11.51
N VAL A 154 -4.65 -14.87 -12.15
CA VAL A 154 -4.19 -14.89 -13.55
C VAL A 154 -2.67 -14.83 -13.56
N GLN A 155 -2.01 -15.91 -13.98
CA GLN A 155 -0.57 -15.90 -14.14
C GLN A 155 -0.19 -15.21 -15.44
N GLY A 156 0.65 -14.16 -15.38
CA GLY A 156 1.15 -13.49 -16.56
C GLY A 156 1.82 -12.14 -16.30
N ASP A 157 2.37 -11.57 -17.39
CA ASP A 157 3.01 -10.25 -17.32
C ASP A 157 1.97 -9.13 -17.32
N ALA A 158 1.84 -8.46 -16.18
CA ALA A 158 0.93 -7.33 -16.00
C ALA A 158 1.19 -6.15 -16.96
N TYR A 159 2.31 -6.11 -17.68
CA TYR A 159 2.55 -5.13 -18.75
C TYR A 159 1.89 -5.54 -20.10
N SER A 160 1.14 -6.64 -20.13
CA SER A 160 0.39 -7.16 -21.27
C SER A 160 -1.10 -7.33 -20.93
N LEU A 161 -1.71 -6.34 -20.25
CA LEU A 161 -3.06 -6.40 -19.68
C LEU A 161 -4.14 -6.71 -20.69
N ARG A 162 -4.07 -6.09 -21.88
CA ARG A 162 -5.06 -6.29 -22.93
C ARG A 162 -5.21 -7.76 -23.32
N GLN A 163 -4.09 -8.49 -23.38
CA GLN A 163 -4.09 -9.90 -23.72
C GLN A 163 -4.59 -10.76 -22.55
N LEU A 164 -4.07 -10.50 -21.34
CA LEU A 164 -4.38 -11.30 -20.16
C LEU A 164 -5.83 -11.18 -19.71
N LEU A 165 -6.41 -9.99 -19.85
CA LEU A 165 -7.73 -9.67 -19.35
C LEU A 165 -8.78 -9.52 -20.46
N SER A 166 -8.52 -10.08 -21.66
CA SER A 166 -9.46 -10.06 -22.79
C SER A 166 -10.79 -10.73 -22.45
N GLY A 167 -10.80 -11.67 -21.50
CA GLY A 167 -11.99 -12.40 -21.03
C GLY A 167 -12.64 -11.83 -19.76
N LEU A 168 -12.33 -10.59 -19.36
CA LEU A 168 -12.81 -10.02 -18.08
C LEU A 168 -14.34 -9.89 -17.97
N GLY A 169 -15.07 -9.98 -19.08
CA GLY A 169 -16.53 -10.01 -19.18
C GLY A 169 -17.22 -8.68 -18.89
N LYS A 170 -16.77 -7.94 -17.86
CA LYS A 170 -17.29 -6.61 -17.47
C LYS A 170 -16.14 -5.63 -17.29
N PRO A 171 -16.36 -4.31 -17.54
CA PRO A 171 -15.36 -3.28 -17.20
C PRO A 171 -15.01 -3.29 -15.72
N ALA A 172 -13.73 -3.10 -15.40
CA ALA A 172 -13.24 -3.13 -14.04
C ALA A 172 -13.71 -1.91 -13.23
N ALA A 173 -14.10 -2.16 -11.98
CA ALA A 173 -14.49 -1.11 -11.02
C ALA A 173 -13.27 -0.35 -10.46
N ALA A 174 -12.11 -0.99 -10.43
CA ALA A 174 -10.83 -0.38 -10.09
C ALA A 174 -9.69 -1.26 -10.59
N ILE A 175 -8.52 -0.64 -10.80
CA ILE A 175 -7.25 -1.35 -10.97
C ILE A 175 -6.29 -0.82 -9.91
N VAL A 176 -5.68 -1.72 -9.13
CA VAL A 176 -4.72 -1.39 -8.08
C VAL A 176 -3.38 -2.02 -8.45
N SER A 177 -2.32 -1.20 -8.52
CA SER A 177 -1.03 -1.65 -9.03
C SER A 177 0.06 -1.59 -7.97
N GLY A 178 0.66 -2.75 -7.69
CA GLY A 178 1.88 -2.92 -6.90
C GLY A 178 3.17 -2.87 -7.74
N LEU A 179 3.06 -2.61 -9.05
CA LEU A 179 4.20 -2.69 -9.96
C LEU A 179 5.20 -1.55 -9.77
N PRO A 180 6.49 -1.82 -9.92
CA PRO A 180 7.56 -0.81 -9.82
C PRO A 180 7.65 0.03 -11.11
N LEU A 181 6.67 0.90 -11.36
CA LEU A 181 6.56 1.63 -12.64
C LEU A 181 7.75 2.52 -12.95
N MET A 182 8.37 3.13 -11.93
CA MET A 182 9.53 4.01 -12.14
C MET A 182 10.75 3.29 -12.73
N THR A 183 10.81 1.96 -12.59
CA THR A 183 11.88 1.12 -13.15
C THR A 183 11.70 0.84 -14.65
N LYS A 184 10.52 1.15 -15.19
CA LYS A 184 10.19 0.87 -16.58
C LYS A 184 10.32 2.12 -17.47
N PRO A 185 10.70 1.95 -18.75
CA PRO A 185 10.71 3.03 -19.71
C PRO A 185 9.36 3.73 -19.80
N LEU A 186 9.36 5.03 -20.09
CA LEU A 186 8.14 5.84 -20.19
C LEU A 186 7.11 5.25 -21.16
N ARG A 187 7.55 4.72 -22.31
CA ARG A 187 6.67 4.04 -23.28
C ARG A 187 5.89 2.88 -22.64
N THR A 188 6.56 2.06 -21.83
CA THR A 188 5.93 0.92 -21.16
C THR A 188 4.90 1.39 -20.13
N ARG A 189 5.22 2.44 -19.36
CA ARG A 189 4.29 3.03 -18.38
C ARG A 189 3.04 3.63 -19.06
N LEU A 190 3.22 4.36 -20.17
CA LEU A 190 2.13 4.95 -20.94
C LEU A 190 1.26 3.88 -21.59
N ARG A 191 1.86 2.78 -22.11
CA ARG A 191 1.10 1.66 -22.64
C ARG A 191 0.26 1.00 -21.56
N LEU A 192 0.86 0.69 -20.39
CA LEU A 192 0.15 0.06 -19.27
C LEU A 192 -1.05 0.89 -18.83
N ILE A 193 -0.86 2.20 -18.59
CA ILE A 193 -1.97 3.06 -18.15
C ILE A 193 -3.08 3.14 -19.21
N ASN A 194 -2.72 3.22 -20.49
CA ASN A 194 -3.71 3.25 -21.57
C ASN A 194 -4.50 1.94 -21.65
N GLU A 195 -3.85 0.78 -21.56
CA GLU A 195 -4.53 -0.52 -21.51
C GLU A 195 -5.43 -0.63 -20.28
N ALA A 196 -4.94 -0.19 -19.11
CA ALA A 196 -5.71 -0.17 -17.87
C ALA A 196 -6.96 0.72 -17.96
N LEU A 197 -6.83 1.93 -18.50
CA LEU A 197 -7.96 2.86 -18.67
C LEU A 197 -9.03 2.33 -19.64
N ASN A 198 -8.65 1.50 -20.61
CA ASN A 198 -9.58 0.86 -21.53
C ASN A 198 -10.33 -0.33 -20.89
N LEU A 199 -9.79 -0.90 -19.82
CA LEU A 199 -10.45 -1.96 -19.03
C LEU A 199 -11.33 -1.39 -17.92
N LEU A 200 -11.09 -0.14 -17.49
CA LEU A 200 -11.82 0.51 -16.42
C LEU A 200 -13.18 1.05 -16.89
N LYS A 201 -14.15 1.06 -15.99
CA LYS A 201 -15.38 1.85 -16.15
C LYS A 201 -15.05 3.33 -16.27
N PRO A 202 -15.90 4.14 -16.92
CA PRO A 202 -15.77 5.59 -16.90
C PRO A 202 -15.66 6.13 -15.45
N GLY A 203 -14.62 6.93 -15.20
CA GLY A 203 -14.36 7.51 -13.87
C GLY A 203 -13.74 6.58 -12.83
N ALA A 204 -13.63 5.27 -13.11
CA ALA A 204 -13.01 4.31 -12.19
C ALA A 204 -11.50 4.56 -12.01
N PRO A 205 -10.95 4.28 -10.82
CA PRO A 205 -9.57 4.62 -10.50
C PRO A 205 -8.57 3.55 -10.96
N PHE A 206 -7.42 4.03 -11.45
CA PHE A 206 -6.17 3.27 -11.45
C PHE A 206 -5.33 3.77 -10.29
N VAL A 207 -5.08 2.91 -9.30
CA VAL A 207 -4.38 3.24 -8.05
C VAL A 207 -2.96 2.69 -8.11
N GLN A 208 -1.96 3.55 -7.91
CA GLN A 208 -0.54 3.20 -7.98
C GLN A 208 0.21 3.83 -6.81
N PHE A 209 1.11 3.10 -6.17
CA PHE A 209 2.05 3.72 -5.24
C PHE A 209 3.42 3.96 -5.87
N THR A 210 4.18 4.88 -5.28
CA THR A 210 5.60 5.10 -5.61
C THR A 210 6.35 5.62 -4.40
N TYR A 211 7.63 5.31 -4.33
CA TYR A 211 8.58 5.94 -3.40
C TYR A 211 9.15 7.25 -3.94
N ALA A 212 8.94 7.53 -5.24
CA ALA A 212 9.36 8.78 -5.85
C ALA A 212 8.45 9.94 -5.44
N VAL A 213 9.03 11.14 -5.40
CA VAL A 213 8.28 12.38 -5.11
C VAL A 213 7.38 12.78 -6.28
N VAL A 214 7.73 12.31 -7.49
CA VAL A 214 7.03 12.62 -8.74
C VAL A 214 6.08 11.49 -9.16
N SER A 215 5.07 11.86 -9.95
CA SER A 215 4.15 10.89 -10.54
C SER A 215 4.87 9.91 -11.48
N PRO A 216 4.66 8.59 -11.33
CA PRO A 216 5.20 7.62 -12.28
C PRO A 216 4.56 7.72 -13.68
N ILE A 217 3.38 8.31 -13.79
CA ILE A 217 2.65 8.53 -15.04
C ILE A 217 2.54 10.03 -15.30
N PRO A 218 3.17 10.59 -16.35
CA PRO A 218 3.00 11.98 -16.75
C PRO A 218 1.57 12.22 -17.24
N THR A 219 0.77 12.95 -16.48
CA THR A 219 -0.68 13.13 -16.70
C THR A 219 -1.00 13.75 -18.07
N ARG A 220 -0.22 14.76 -18.51
CA ARG A 220 -0.42 15.40 -19.81
C ARG A 220 -0.24 14.44 -20.99
N LEU A 221 0.72 13.51 -20.91
CA LEU A 221 0.98 12.55 -21.97
C LEU A 221 0.01 11.38 -21.97
N ALA A 222 -0.55 11.06 -20.80
CA ALA A 222 -1.46 9.92 -20.63
C ALA A 222 -2.94 10.32 -20.79
N GLY A 223 -3.29 11.60 -20.92
CA GLY A 223 -4.68 12.06 -21.00
C GLY A 223 -5.49 11.69 -19.76
N VAL A 224 -4.90 11.82 -18.57
CA VAL A 224 -5.51 11.44 -17.29
C VAL A 224 -5.50 12.62 -16.33
N ARG A 225 -6.50 12.63 -15.44
CA ARG A 225 -6.46 13.40 -14.20
C ARG A 225 -5.81 12.54 -13.13
N ALA A 226 -4.97 13.15 -12.29
CA ALA A 226 -4.31 12.46 -11.19
C ALA A 226 -4.51 13.24 -9.89
N GLU A 227 -4.84 12.52 -8.85
CA GLU A 227 -4.77 12.97 -7.47
C GLU A 227 -3.70 12.17 -6.73
N ARG A 228 -3.16 12.73 -5.64
CA ARG A 228 -2.13 12.08 -4.83
C ARG A 228 -2.54 12.09 -3.36
N SER A 229 -2.18 11.02 -2.66
CA SER A 229 -2.31 10.97 -1.21
C SER A 229 -1.28 11.88 -0.52
N GLU A 230 -1.52 12.17 0.76
CA GLU A 230 -0.43 12.54 1.65
C GLU A 230 0.64 11.43 1.70
N PRO A 231 1.89 11.78 2.02
CA PRO A 231 2.94 10.79 2.18
C PRO A 231 2.57 9.77 3.26
N VAL A 232 2.73 8.50 2.96
CA VAL A 232 2.58 7.41 3.93
C VAL A 232 3.88 7.28 4.71
N TRP A 233 4.04 8.08 5.76
CA TRP A 233 5.26 8.19 6.56
C TRP A 233 5.58 6.93 7.36
N LEU A 234 4.56 6.17 7.75
CA LEU A 234 4.73 4.88 8.45
C LEU A 234 5.22 3.78 7.52
N ASN A 235 5.33 4.04 6.22
CA ASN A 235 6.01 3.16 5.28
C ASN A 235 7.50 3.54 5.22
N VAL A 236 8.39 2.55 5.22
CA VAL A 236 9.84 2.79 5.17
C VAL A 236 10.42 2.11 3.93
N PRO A 237 10.89 2.90 2.94
CA PRO A 237 10.84 4.36 2.86
C PRO A 237 9.40 4.89 2.69
N PRO A 238 9.13 6.18 3.01
CA PRO A 238 7.83 6.79 2.79
C PRO A 238 7.39 6.67 1.33
N ALA A 239 6.11 6.37 1.14
CA ALA A 239 5.51 6.20 -0.18
C ALA A 239 4.36 7.20 -0.39
N ARG A 240 3.97 7.40 -1.64
CA ARG A 240 2.75 8.12 -2.02
C ARG A 240 1.88 7.23 -2.89
N VAL A 241 0.57 7.38 -2.73
CA VAL A 241 -0.42 6.77 -3.61
C VAL A 241 -0.88 7.81 -4.63
N TRP A 242 -0.91 7.42 -5.87
CA TRP A 242 -1.42 8.18 -7.00
C TRP A 242 -2.65 7.49 -7.54
N VAL A 243 -3.67 8.28 -7.82
CA VAL A 243 -4.93 7.79 -8.37
C VAL A 243 -5.18 8.48 -9.70
N TYR A 244 -5.25 7.70 -10.75
CA TYR A 244 -5.45 8.18 -12.11
C TYR A 244 -6.85 7.82 -12.58
N ARG A 245 -7.50 8.77 -13.21
CA ARG A 245 -8.79 8.59 -13.89
C ARG A 245 -8.72 9.18 -15.28
N LYS A 246 -9.46 8.60 -16.20
CA LYS A 246 -9.60 9.17 -17.55
C LYS A 246 -10.07 10.63 -17.45
N ALA A 247 -9.44 11.52 -18.22
CA ALA A 247 -9.76 12.95 -18.23
C ALA A 247 -11.14 13.20 -18.87
#